data_9937b4a587b59774bed77f8941d6ee35
#
_entry.id   9937b4a587b59774bed77f8941d6ee35
#
_cell.length_a   1.000
_cell.length_b   1.000
_cell.length_c   1.000
_cell.angle_alpha   90.00
_cell.angle_beta   90.00
_cell.angle_gamma   90.00
#
_symmetry.space_group_name_H-M   'P 1'
#
loop_
_entity.id
_entity.type
_entity.pdbx_description
1 polymer ?
#
loop_
_entity_poly.entity_id
_entity_poly.type
_entity_poly.pdbx_seq_one_letter_code
_entity_poly.pdbx_strand_id
1 'polypeptide(L)'
;MMKRFSNQSHGSQADRIYNGGAIIRRFALFPLMLLMLLLLPAGMVAQKAASGSKYIATYESSTQTLTFKKNVGETLPSNSVVVKDKMTVATINNKLGNGTIVHIVFDKSFSTYTPTSLSSFFENLTELETITGLEYLNTEKVTDMSDMFSNCSALTSLDVTNFNTEKVTNMSFMFYKCSKLTSLDVTKFNTANVTDMNGMFFSCVALTSLDVSKFNTVNVTNMPQMFYKCSTLTSLNDTNFNTMN
;
A
#
# COMPACT_ATOMS: atom_id res chain seq x y z
N MET A 1 -3.76 80.03 -57.26
CA MET A 1 -2.29 80.17 -57.11
C MET A 1 -1.76 79.06 -56.28
N MET A 2 -0.95 78.21 -56.91
CA MET A 2 -0.34 76.99 -56.35
C MET A 2 0.61 77.30 -55.22
N LYS A 3 0.72 76.36 -54.25
CA LYS A 3 2.02 75.91 -53.78
C LYS A 3 1.87 74.47 -53.15
N ARG A 4 2.56 73.57 -53.80
CA ARG A 4 2.92 72.20 -53.29
C ARG A 4 3.79 72.33 -52.07
N PHE A 5 3.60 71.45 -51.11
CA PHE A 5 4.69 71.04 -50.25
C PHE A 5 4.73 69.49 -50.14
N SER A 6 5.93 69.02 -50.28
CA SER A 6 6.39 67.70 -50.50
C SER A 6 6.22 66.80 -49.28
N ASN A 7 5.94 65.55 -49.58
CA ASN A 7 6.17 64.38 -48.70
C ASN A 7 7.61 64.34 -48.17
N GLN A 8 7.76 64.26 -46.86
CA GLN A 8 8.91 63.61 -46.27
C GLN A 8 8.42 62.53 -45.29
N SER A 9 8.80 61.35 -45.63
CA SER A 9 8.64 60.12 -44.84
C SER A 9 9.33 60.26 -43.47
N HIS A 10 8.57 60.14 -42.41
CA HIS A 10 9.14 59.81 -41.11
C HIS A 10 8.85 58.38 -40.87
N GLY A 11 9.87 57.59 -41.16
CA GLY A 11 9.92 56.19 -40.76
C GLY A 11 9.95 56.04 -39.24
N SER A 12 9.14 55.11 -38.77
CA SER A 12 9.43 54.23 -37.67
C SER A 12 9.75 54.77 -36.27
N GLN A 13 8.74 55.34 -35.62
CA GLN A 13 8.71 55.25 -34.16
C GLN A 13 7.77 54.15 -33.63
N ALA A 14 6.97 53.53 -34.49
CA ALA A 14 6.04 52.46 -34.09
C ALA A 14 6.73 51.13 -33.85
N ASP A 15 7.84 50.85 -34.52
CA ASP A 15 8.54 49.52 -34.42
C ASP A 15 9.39 49.35 -33.15
N ARG A 16 9.74 50.44 -32.45
CA ARG A 16 10.50 50.36 -31.18
C ARG A 16 9.63 50.11 -29.95
N ILE A 17 8.34 50.39 -30.02
CA ILE A 17 7.42 50.16 -28.88
C ILE A 17 6.91 48.72 -28.85
N TYR A 18 6.88 48.02 -29.99
CA TYR A 18 6.41 46.65 -30.07
C TYR A 18 7.42 45.61 -29.55
N ASN A 19 8.71 45.91 -29.65
CA ASN A 19 9.76 45.01 -29.13
C ASN A 19 9.96 45.10 -27.61
N GLY A 20 9.59 46.20 -26.97
CA GLY A 20 9.64 46.36 -25.52
C GLY A 20 8.53 45.57 -24.79
N GLY A 21 7.36 45.43 -25.40
CA GLY A 21 6.21 44.72 -24.81
C GLY A 21 6.37 43.20 -24.75
N ALA A 22 7.13 42.62 -25.68
CA ALA A 22 7.37 41.19 -25.71
C ALA A 22 8.37 40.73 -24.62
N ILE A 23 9.32 41.61 -24.27
CA ILE A 23 10.31 41.30 -23.21
C ILE A 23 9.66 41.42 -21.82
N ILE A 24 8.78 42.39 -21.61
CA ILE A 24 8.07 42.56 -20.31
C ILE A 24 7.09 41.40 -20.08
N ARG A 25 6.43 40.88 -21.14
CA ARG A 25 5.52 39.71 -20.99
C ARG A 25 6.24 38.41 -20.69
N ARG A 26 7.51 38.21 -21.09
CA ARG A 26 8.31 37.04 -20.77
C ARG A 26 8.81 37.04 -19.32
N PHE A 27 9.07 38.21 -18.73
CA PHE A 27 9.50 38.31 -17.34
C PHE A 27 8.33 38.24 -16.32
N ALA A 28 7.11 38.57 -16.72
CA ALA A 28 5.94 38.54 -15.84
C ALA A 28 5.38 37.12 -15.61
N LEU A 29 5.66 36.14 -16.50
CA LEU A 29 5.24 34.74 -16.35
C LEU A 29 6.17 33.92 -15.49
N PHE A 30 7.43 34.32 -15.34
CA PHE A 30 8.40 33.59 -14.54
C PHE A 30 8.15 33.63 -13.01
N PRO A 31 7.81 34.76 -12.39
CA PRO A 31 7.53 34.78 -10.97
C PRO A 31 6.19 34.12 -10.60
N LEU A 32 5.19 34.10 -11.51
CA LEU A 32 3.91 33.44 -11.23
C LEU A 32 4.04 31.90 -11.26
N MET A 33 4.87 31.36 -12.15
CA MET A 33 5.15 29.93 -12.22
C MET A 33 6.02 29.46 -11.04
N LEU A 34 6.95 30.31 -10.59
CA LEU A 34 7.77 30.06 -9.39
C LEU A 34 6.94 30.20 -8.11
N LEU A 35 5.95 31.10 -8.07
CA LEU A 35 5.06 31.28 -6.92
C LEU A 35 4.02 30.13 -6.81
N MET A 36 3.56 29.58 -7.93
CA MET A 36 2.73 28.37 -7.92
C MET A 36 3.49 27.12 -7.45
N LEU A 37 4.81 27.06 -7.71
CA LEU A 37 5.65 25.96 -7.21
C LEU A 37 5.85 26.01 -5.69
N LEU A 38 5.77 27.20 -5.08
CA LEU A 38 5.90 27.42 -3.63
C LEU A 38 4.61 27.20 -2.83
N LEU A 39 3.44 27.10 -3.52
CA LEU A 39 2.14 26.85 -2.90
C LEU A 39 1.69 25.38 -3.00
N LEU A 40 2.50 24.51 -3.62
CA LEU A 40 2.24 23.07 -3.57
C LEU A 40 2.56 22.57 -2.16
N PRO A 41 1.66 21.83 -1.50
CA PRO A 41 1.97 21.24 -0.22
C PRO A 41 3.24 20.40 -0.34
N ALA A 42 4.12 20.49 0.68
CA ALA A 42 5.39 19.80 0.73
C ALA A 42 5.20 18.27 0.63
N GLY A 43 5.17 17.75 -0.56
CA GLY A 43 4.88 16.35 -0.92
C GLY A 43 4.48 16.17 -2.37
N MET A 44 4.16 17.27 -3.07
CA MET A 44 3.69 17.21 -4.47
C MET A 44 4.79 17.41 -5.53
N VAL A 45 6.06 17.23 -5.20
CA VAL A 45 7.12 17.25 -6.22
C VAL A 45 7.20 15.87 -6.85
N ALA A 46 6.88 15.77 -8.14
CA ALA A 46 7.06 14.52 -8.89
C ALA A 46 8.52 14.06 -8.78
N GLN A 47 8.75 12.95 -8.10
CA GLN A 47 10.09 12.40 -7.92
C GLN A 47 10.49 11.67 -9.21
N LYS A 48 11.55 12.16 -9.90
CA LYS A 48 12.08 11.47 -11.09
C LYS A 48 12.54 10.07 -10.69
N ALA A 49 11.88 9.04 -11.21
CA ALA A 49 12.28 7.66 -10.98
C ALA A 49 13.67 7.39 -11.61
N ALA A 50 14.56 6.74 -10.88
CA ALA A 50 15.71 6.10 -11.49
C ALA A 50 15.19 5.05 -12.51
N SER A 51 15.85 4.92 -13.67
CA SER A 51 15.41 4.04 -14.76
C SER A 51 15.12 2.62 -14.27
N GLY A 52 13.88 2.14 -14.49
CA GLY A 52 13.43 0.80 -14.14
C GLY A 52 12.01 0.79 -13.58
N SER A 53 11.28 -0.29 -13.84
CA SER A 53 9.95 -0.49 -13.27
C SER A 53 10.02 -0.51 -11.75
N LYS A 54 9.15 0.24 -11.10
CA LYS A 54 9.06 0.29 -9.63
C LYS A 54 7.67 -0.15 -9.19
N TYR A 55 7.60 -0.78 -8.03
CA TYR A 55 6.32 -1.03 -7.37
C TYR A 55 5.98 0.19 -6.53
N ILE A 56 4.75 0.65 -6.64
CA ILE A 56 4.28 1.86 -5.96
C ILE A 56 2.95 1.57 -5.25
N ALA A 57 2.70 2.37 -4.22
CA ALA A 57 1.38 2.53 -3.63
C ALA A 57 0.90 3.95 -3.88
N THR A 58 -0.39 4.10 -4.22
CA THR A 58 -1.09 5.39 -4.41
C THR A 58 -2.30 5.44 -3.51
N TYR A 59 -2.60 6.59 -2.92
CA TYR A 59 -3.77 6.78 -2.07
C TYR A 59 -4.77 7.75 -2.71
N GLU A 60 -6.04 7.36 -2.70
CA GLU A 60 -7.18 8.17 -3.15
C GLU A 60 -8.07 8.50 -1.94
N SER A 61 -8.11 9.77 -1.55
CA SER A 61 -8.79 10.21 -0.34
C SER A 61 -10.31 10.18 -0.44
N SER A 62 -10.88 10.38 -1.63
CA SER A 62 -12.33 10.37 -1.84
C SER A 62 -12.94 8.98 -1.65
N THR A 63 -12.18 7.93 -1.90
CA THR A 63 -12.58 6.53 -1.73
C THR A 63 -11.86 5.84 -0.57
N GLN A 64 -10.96 6.54 0.13
CA GLN A 64 -10.12 6.02 1.20
C GLN A 64 -9.37 4.72 0.80
N THR A 65 -8.93 4.69 -0.47
CA THR A 65 -8.37 3.49 -1.10
C THR A 65 -6.87 3.63 -1.29
N LEU A 66 -6.12 2.64 -0.82
CA LEU A 66 -4.70 2.46 -1.10
C LEU A 66 -4.51 1.40 -2.19
N THR A 67 -3.91 1.76 -3.32
CA THR A 67 -3.68 0.86 -4.46
C THR A 67 -2.21 0.55 -4.64
N PHE A 68 -1.87 -0.74 -4.69
CA PHE A 68 -0.54 -1.26 -5.00
C PHE A 68 -0.46 -1.68 -6.46
N LYS A 69 0.54 -1.18 -7.19
CA LYS A 69 0.75 -1.50 -8.61
C LYS A 69 2.20 -1.35 -9.05
N LYS A 70 2.51 -1.87 -10.25
CA LYS A 70 3.79 -1.61 -10.91
C LYS A 70 3.70 -0.31 -11.71
N ASN A 71 4.64 0.59 -11.48
CA ASN A 71 4.79 1.79 -12.30
C ASN A 71 5.75 1.50 -13.45
N VAL A 72 5.26 1.61 -14.68
CA VAL A 72 6.05 1.38 -15.90
C VAL A 72 6.52 2.68 -16.56
N GLY A 73 6.12 3.84 -16.01
CA GLY A 73 6.50 5.17 -16.49
C GLY A 73 7.83 5.66 -15.91
N GLU A 74 8.44 6.64 -16.58
CA GLU A 74 9.67 7.29 -16.12
C GLU A 74 9.44 8.19 -14.89
N THR A 75 8.23 8.72 -14.75
CA THR A 75 7.84 9.61 -13.65
C THR A 75 6.92 8.89 -12.68
N LEU A 76 7.10 9.19 -11.39
CA LEU A 76 6.19 8.72 -10.35
C LEU A 76 5.01 9.69 -10.20
N PRO A 77 3.76 9.18 -10.03
CA PRO A 77 2.63 10.02 -9.64
C PRO A 77 2.93 10.79 -8.34
N SER A 78 2.46 12.02 -8.24
CA SER A 78 2.71 12.89 -7.07
C SER A 78 2.18 12.32 -5.75
N ASN A 79 1.09 11.56 -5.81
CA ASN A 79 0.45 10.89 -4.69
C ASN A 79 0.91 9.42 -4.52
N SER A 80 2.17 9.12 -4.84
CA SER A 80 2.69 7.75 -4.79
C SER A 80 3.93 7.60 -3.92
N VAL A 81 4.09 6.40 -3.36
CA VAL A 81 5.28 5.97 -2.62
C VAL A 81 5.83 4.71 -3.29
N VAL A 82 7.15 4.66 -3.48
CA VAL A 82 7.84 3.44 -3.94
C VAL A 82 7.82 2.41 -2.82
N VAL A 83 7.24 1.25 -3.12
CA VAL A 83 7.19 0.12 -2.19
C VAL A 83 8.53 -0.59 -2.20
N LYS A 84 9.07 -0.84 -1.01
CA LYS A 84 10.32 -1.58 -0.79
C LYS A 84 10.04 -2.77 0.10
N ASP A 85 10.91 -3.77 0.04
CA ASP A 85 10.84 -4.92 0.95
C ASP A 85 10.80 -4.47 2.42
N LYS A 86 10.03 -5.18 3.23
CA LYS A 86 9.81 -4.90 4.66
C LYS A 86 9.13 -3.56 4.99
N MET A 87 8.57 -2.84 4.00
CA MET A 87 7.72 -1.68 4.29
C MET A 87 6.33 -2.14 4.71
N THR A 88 5.79 -1.50 5.75
CA THR A 88 4.40 -1.68 6.19
C THR A 88 3.48 -0.66 5.54
N VAL A 89 2.18 -0.95 5.50
CA VAL A 89 1.15 -0.01 5.03
C VAL A 89 1.15 1.27 5.89
N ALA A 90 1.37 1.16 7.20
CA ALA A 90 1.51 2.32 8.08
C ALA A 90 2.65 3.25 7.63
N THR A 91 3.82 2.68 7.29
CA THR A 91 4.96 3.46 6.78
C THR A 91 4.65 4.12 5.44
N ILE A 92 3.92 3.43 4.56
CA ILE A 92 3.48 3.96 3.26
C ILE A 92 2.48 5.09 3.47
N ASN A 93 1.48 4.88 4.34
CA ASN A 93 0.45 5.85 4.66
C ASN A 93 1.03 7.14 5.25
N ASN A 94 1.98 7.04 6.18
CA ASN A 94 2.69 8.21 6.73
C ASN A 94 3.34 9.06 5.62
N LYS A 95 3.90 8.43 4.60
CA LYS A 95 4.51 9.13 3.45
C LYS A 95 3.49 9.75 2.49
N LEU A 96 2.25 9.26 2.50
CA LEU A 96 1.14 9.73 1.68
C LEU A 96 0.23 10.75 2.40
N GLY A 97 0.52 11.11 3.65
CA GLY A 97 -0.19 12.15 4.40
C GLY A 97 -1.18 11.64 5.44
N ASN A 98 -1.06 10.39 5.90
CA ASN A 98 -1.86 9.79 6.99
C ASN A 98 -3.37 9.80 6.75
N GLY A 99 -3.82 9.40 5.57
CA GLY A 99 -5.23 9.19 5.29
C GLY A 99 -5.81 7.97 6.03
N THR A 100 -7.11 7.96 6.29
CA THR A 100 -7.81 6.76 6.74
C THR A 100 -7.86 5.75 5.60
N ILE A 101 -7.36 4.53 5.81
CA ILE A 101 -7.40 3.45 4.81
C ILE A 101 -8.55 2.52 5.15
N VAL A 102 -9.56 2.51 4.29
CA VAL A 102 -10.74 1.62 4.39
C VAL A 102 -10.66 0.49 3.37
N HIS A 103 -10.06 0.76 2.22
CA HIS A 103 -9.93 -0.21 1.15
C HIS A 103 -8.49 -0.34 0.68
N ILE A 104 -8.06 -1.57 0.40
CA ILE A 104 -6.76 -1.85 -0.23
C ILE A 104 -7.01 -2.62 -1.53
N VAL A 105 -6.30 -2.24 -2.58
CA VAL A 105 -6.35 -2.88 -3.90
C VAL A 105 -4.95 -3.28 -4.34
N PHE A 106 -4.76 -4.54 -4.68
CA PHE A 106 -3.57 -4.99 -5.40
C PHE A 106 -3.92 -5.13 -6.88
N ASP A 107 -3.31 -4.29 -7.72
CA ASP A 107 -3.42 -4.43 -9.17
C ASP A 107 -2.64 -5.66 -9.65
N LYS A 108 -3.12 -6.34 -10.70
CA LYS A 108 -2.46 -7.52 -11.27
C LYS A 108 -0.99 -7.30 -11.60
N SER A 109 -0.61 -6.09 -11.97
CA SER A 109 0.79 -5.75 -12.26
C SER A 109 1.72 -5.86 -11.04
N PHE A 110 1.17 -5.91 -9.81
CA PHE A 110 1.93 -6.09 -8.57
C PHE A 110 2.41 -7.54 -8.39
N SER A 111 1.86 -8.52 -9.09
CA SER A 111 2.15 -9.97 -8.92
C SER A 111 3.62 -10.36 -9.09
N THR A 112 4.42 -9.52 -9.72
CA THR A 112 5.87 -9.74 -9.87
C THR A 112 6.72 -9.09 -8.75
N TYR A 113 6.09 -8.42 -7.79
CA TYR A 113 6.75 -7.99 -6.55
C TYR A 113 6.94 -9.19 -5.63
N THR A 114 8.15 -9.45 -5.17
CA THR A 114 8.49 -10.62 -4.35
C THR A 114 9.12 -10.19 -3.03
N PRO A 115 8.31 -9.84 -2.02
CA PRO A 115 8.81 -9.49 -0.69
C PRO A 115 9.43 -10.71 -0.01
N THR A 116 10.32 -10.46 0.93
CA THR A 116 10.91 -11.51 1.79
C THR A 116 10.29 -11.53 3.18
N SER A 117 9.63 -10.45 3.60
CA SER A 117 8.87 -10.35 4.83
C SER A 117 7.60 -9.55 4.61
N LEU A 118 6.51 -10.00 5.22
CA LEU A 118 5.23 -9.30 5.35
C LEU A 118 4.86 -9.08 6.83
N SER A 119 5.87 -9.15 7.72
CA SER A 119 5.67 -8.84 9.13
C SER A 119 5.05 -7.46 9.29
N SER A 120 3.97 -7.36 10.06
CA SER A 120 3.23 -6.12 10.33
C SER A 120 2.71 -5.38 9.07
N PHE A 121 2.59 -6.05 7.92
CA PHE A 121 2.33 -5.36 6.64
C PHE A 121 1.03 -4.55 6.68
N PHE A 122 -0.06 -5.11 7.22
CA PHE A 122 -1.35 -4.44 7.41
C PHE A 122 -1.67 -4.14 8.88
N GLU A 123 -0.70 -4.23 9.77
CA GLU A 123 -0.90 -4.08 11.21
C GLU A 123 -1.58 -2.75 11.57
N ASN A 124 -2.52 -2.81 12.52
CA ASN A 124 -3.23 -1.66 13.10
C ASN A 124 -4.10 -0.86 12.10
N LEU A 125 -4.51 -1.46 10.99
CA LEU A 125 -5.50 -0.85 10.09
C LEU A 125 -6.92 -1.12 10.63
N THR A 126 -7.29 -0.44 11.70
CA THR A 126 -8.55 -0.68 12.42
C THR A 126 -9.80 -0.40 11.61
N GLU A 127 -9.71 0.48 10.60
CA GLU A 127 -10.79 0.88 9.71
C GLU A 127 -10.79 0.11 8.37
N LEU A 128 -9.84 -0.80 8.17
CA LEU A 128 -9.73 -1.57 6.93
C LEU A 128 -10.89 -2.57 6.81
N GLU A 129 -11.75 -2.36 5.83
CA GLU A 129 -12.93 -3.19 5.58
C GLU A 129 -12.70 -4.24 4.49
N THR A 130 -11.95 -3.88 3.44
CA THR A 130 -11.75 -4.78 2.28
C THR A 130 -10.33 -4.75 1.74
N ILE A 131 -9.87 -5.93 1.30
CA ILE A 131 -8.67 -6.07 0.48
C ILE A 131 -9.07 -6.82 -0.79
N THR A 132 -8.87 -6.21 -1.95
CA THR A 132 -9.12 -6.84 -3.25
C THR A 132 -7.83 -7.08 -4.01
N GLY A 133 -7.79 -8.15 -4.82
CA GLY A 133 -6.59 -8.51 -5.56
C GLY A 133 -5.46 -9.08 -4.68
N LEU A 134 -5.78 -9.57 -3.46
CA LEU A 134 -4.77 -10.11 -2.55
C LEU A 134 -4.01 -11.31 -3.16
N GLU A 135 -4.60 -12.00 -4.12
CA GLU A 135 -3.94 -13.04 -4.93
C GLU A 135 -2.75 -12.52 -5.76
N TYR A 136 -2.65 -11.21 -5.96
CA TYR A 136 -1.51 -10.57 -6.63
C TYR A 136 -0.39 -10.17 -5.68
N LEU A 137 -0.54 -10.38 -4.37
CA LEU A 137 0.55 -10.26 -3.40
C LEU A 137 1.34 -11.57 -3.39
N ASN A 138 2.46 -11.59 -4.09
CA ASN A 138 3.29 -12.79 -4.20
C ASN A 138 4.02 -13.11 -2.89
N THR A 139 3.70 -14.24 -2.27
CA THR A 139 4.28 -14.67 -0.98
C THR A 139 5.34 -15.77 -1.10
N GLU A 140 5.76 -16.13 -2.33
CA GLU A 140 6.68 -17.26 -2.59
C GLU A 140 8.03 -17.17 -1.85
N LYS A 141 8.50 -15.95 -1.55
CA LYS A 141 9.78 -15.71 -0.86
C LYS A 141 9.63 -15.27 0.59
N VAL A 142 8.40 -15.17 1.08
CA VAL A 142 8.12 -14.69 2.43
C VAL A 142 8.52 -15.72 3.46
N THR A 143 9.29 -15.30 4.45
CA THR A 143 9.71 -16.13 5.59
C THR A 143 9.07 -15.69 6.91
N ASP A 144 8.51 -14.48 6.97
CA ASP A 144 7.93 -13.88 8.16
C ASP A 144 6.58 -13.22 7.84
N MET A 145 5.51 -13.73 8.46
CA MET A 145 4.13 -13.20 8.38
C MET A 145 3.60 -12.80 9.75
N SER A 146 4.49 -12.58 10.74
CA SER A 146 4.09 -12.14 12.08
C SER A 146 3.32 -10.82 12.01
N ASP A 147 2.27 -10.69 12.81
CA ASP A 147 1.43 -9.48 12.90
C ASP A 147 0.83 -8.98 11.56
N MET A 148 0.85 -9.78 10.49
CA MET A 148 0.53 -9.30 9.13
C MET A 148 -0.83 -8.61 9.06
N PHE A 149 -1.87 -9.13 9.74
CA PHE A 149 -3.21 -8.56 9.83
C PHE A 149 -3.59 -8.21 11.29
N SER A 150 -2.60 -8.09 12.17
CA SER A 150 -2.82 -7.79 13.58
C SER A 150 -3.63 -6.51 13.74
N ASN A 151 -4.73 -6.59 14.51
CA ASN A 151 -5.64 -5.48 14.80
C ASN A 151 -6.32 -4.87 13.56
N CYS A 152 -6.54 -5.65 12.48
CA CYS A 152 -7.45 -5.29 11.38
C CYS A 152 -8.90 -5.56 11.81
N SER A 153 -9.38 -4.79 12.78
CA SER A 153 -10.61 -5.09 13.52
C SER A 153 -11.90 -4.87 12.73
N ALA A 154 -11.86 -4.11 11.62
CA ALA A 154 -13.00 -3.89 10.74
C ALA A 154 -13.15 -4.94 9.62
N LEU A 155 -12.12 -5.76 9.33
CA LEU A 155 -12.20 -6.81 8.31
C LEU A 155 -13.26 -7.85 8.66
N THR A 156 -14.21 -8.07 7.75
CA THR A 156 -15.28 -9.07 7.90
C THR A 156 -15.01 -10.37 7.13
N SER A 157 -14.20 -10.28 6.07
CA SER A 157 -13.75 -11.40 5.24
C SER A 157 -12.33 -11.18 4.74
N LEU A 158 -11.60 -12.27 4.52
CA LEU A 158 -10.22 -12.23 4.02
C LEU A 158 -9.93 -13.52 3.24
N ASP A 159 -9.50 -13.40 2.00
CA ASP A 159 -9.08 -14.54 1.18
C ASP A 159 -7.55 -14.67 1.19
N VAL A 160 -7.03 -15.66 1.89
CA VAL A 160 -5.61 -15.99 1.99
C VAL A 160 -5.29 -17.32 1.29
N THR A 161 -6.22 -17.88 0.51
CA THR A 161 -6.08 -19.22 -0.11
C THR A 161 -4.95 -19.27 -1.16
N ASN A 162 -4.51 -18.12 -1.68
CA ASN A 162 -3.40 -18.01 -2.61
C ASN A 162 -2.02 -17.80 -1.95
N PHE A 163 -1.96 -17.74 -0.63
CA PHE A 163 -0.67 -17.56 0.06
C PHE A 163 0.19 -18.80 -0.02
N ASN A 164 1.39 -18.66 -0.56
CA ASN A 164 2.43 -19.67 -0.42
C ASN A 164 3.13 -19.44 0.92
N THR A 165 2.95 -20.38 1.85
CA THR A 165 3.53 -20.32 3.20
C THR A 165 4.67 -21.32 3.41
N GLU A 166 5.13 -21.99 2.34
CA GLU A 166 6.14 -23.06 2.42
C GLU A 166 7.45 -22.64 3.13
N LYS A 167 7.84 -21.34 2.98
CA LYS A 167 9.08 -20.81 3.56
C LYS A 167 8.86 -20.04 4.86
N VAL A 168 7.61 -19.92 5.30
CA VAL A 168 7.27 -19.13 6.49
C VAL A 168 7.70 -19.86 7.75
N THR A 169 8.42 -19.17 8.60
CA THR A 169 8.89 -19.66 9.91
C THR A 169 8.19 -19.01 11.09
N ASN A 170 7.62 -17.83 10.89
CA ASN A 170 6.93 -17.05 11.92
C ASN A 170 5.54 -16.62 11.45
N MET A 171 4.49 -17.05 12.17
CA MET A 171 3.08 -16.69 11.99
C MET A 171 2.48 -16.10 13.29
N SER A 172 3.33 -15.70 14.26
CA SER A 172 2.85 -15.15 15.52
C SER A 172 1.97 -13.92 15.29
N PHE A 173 0.83 -13.87 16.00
CA PHE A 173 -0.13 -12.77 15.96
C PHE A 173 -0.69 -12.41 14.56
N MET A 174 -0.55 -13.30 13.56
CA MET A 174 -0.89 -12.99 12.16
C MET A 174 -2.31 -12.44 12.01
N PHE A 175 -3.29 -12.95 12.76
CA PHE A 175 -4.69 -12.50 12.75
C PHE A 175 -5.16 -12.00 14.13
N TYR A 176 -4.22 -11.55 14.96
CA TYR A 176 -4.52 -11.03 16.30
C TYR A 176 -5.57 -9.92 16.25
N LYS A 177 -6.64 -10.05 17.06
CA LYS A 177 -7.74 -9.07 17.11
C LYS A 177 -8.42 -8.74 15.77
N CYS A 178 -8.46 -9.65 14.81
CA CYS A 178 -9.37 -9.55 13.66
C CYS A 178 -10.81 -9.79 14.15
N SER A 179 -11.35 -8.86 14.92
CA SER A 179 -12.52 -9.09 15.78
C SER A 179 -13.85 -9.20 15.02
N LYS A 180 -13.94 -8.70 13.77
CA LYS A 180 -15.12 -8.84 12.91
C LYS A 180 -15.02 -9.96 11.87
N LEU A 181 -13.86 -10.65 11.80
CA LEU A 181 -13.67 -11.73 10.85
C LEU A 181 -14.52 -12.95 11.23
N THR A 182 -15.50 -13.29 10.39
CA THR A 182 -16.49 -14.35 10.68
C THR A 182 -16.07 -15.72 10.18
N SER A 183 -15.24 -15.78 9.13
CA SER A 183 -14.70 -16.98 8.53
C SER A 183 -13.31 -16.75 7.96
N LEU A 184 -12.48 -17.77 7.96
CA LEU A 184 -11.11 -17.74 7.40
C LEU A 184 -10.72 -19.13 6.90
N ASP A 185 -10.33 -19.24 5.65
CA ASP A 185 -9.81 -20.49 5.09
C ASP A 185 -8.28 -20.50 5.11
N VAL A 186 -7.72 -21.31 6.02
CA VAL A 186 -6.27 -21.54 6.17
C VAL A 186 -5.87 -22.96 5.76
N THR A 187 -6.75 -23.71 5.11
CA THR A 187 -6.51 -25.11 4.73
C THR A 187 -5.39 -25.29 3.71
N LYS A 188 -5.00 -24.20 3.03
CA LYS A 188 -3.85 -24.15 2.10
C LYS A 188 -2.50 -23.83 2.76
N PHE A 189 -2.50 -23.45 4.03
CA PHE A 189 -1.25 -23.11 4.70
C PHE A 189 -0.36 -24.33 4.90
N ASN A 190 0.85 -24.27 4.38
CA ASN A 190 1.91 -25.23 4.71
C ASN A 190 2.68 -24.67 5.91
N THR A 191 2.53 -25.31 7.06
CA THR A 191 3.14 -24.90 8.33
C THR A 191 4.34 -25.74 8.73
N ALA A 192 4.85 -26.59 7.83
CA ALA A 192 5.93 -27.53 8.15
C ALA A 192 7.23 -26.86 8.65
N ASN A 193 7.48 -25.60 8.25
CA ASN A 193 8.66 -24.84 8.65
C ASN A 193 8.38 -23.80 9.75
N VAL A 194 7.11 -23.71 10.21
CA VAL A 194 6.74 -22.70 11.22
C VAL A 194 7.22 -23.12 12.60
N THR A 195 7.87 -22.19 13.29
CA THR A 195 8.37 -22.37 14.66
C THR A 195 7.61 -21.55 15.68
N ASP A 196 6.93 -20.46 15.26
CA ASP A 196 6.17 -19.57 16.13
C ASP A 196 4.75 -19.33 15.60
N MET A 197 3.76 -19.72 16.40
CA MET A 197 2.32 -19.51 16.18
C MET A 197 1.66 -18.81 17.39
N ASN A 198 2.45 -18.14 18.25
CA ASN A 198 1.93 -17.45 19.43
C ASN A 198 0.79 -16.49 19.04
N GLY A 199 -0.35 -16.63 19.70
CA GLY A 199 -1.49 -15.71 19.54
C GLY A 199 -2.03 -15.57 18.12
N MET A 200 -1.77 -16.50 17.19
CA MET A 200 -2.10 -16.36 15.76
C MET A 200 -3.54 -15.93 15.50
N PHE A 201 -4.51 -16.44 16.29
CA PHE A 201 -5.94 -16.10 16.19
C PHE A 201 -6.48 -15.46 17.48
N PHE A 202 -5.61 -14.91 18.32
CA PHE A 202 -6.00 -14.30 19.60
C PHE A 202 -7.09 -13.25 19.40
N SER A 203 -8.20 -13.34 20.14
CA SER A 203 -9.34 -12.40 20.08
C SER A 203 -10.01 -12.27 18.70
N CYS A 204 -10.01 -13.30 17.88
CA CYS A 204 -10.90 -13.39 16.72
C CYS A 204 -12.32 -13.70 17.20
N VAL A 205 -12.96 -12.74 17.85
CA VAL A 205 -14.20 -12.95 18.64
C VAL A 205 -15.43 -13.24 17.77
N ALA A 206 -15.43 -12.94 16.46
CA ALA A 206 -16.53 -13.24 15.55
C ALA A 206 -16.33 -14.56 14.77
N LEU A 207 -15.16 -15.20 14.87
CA LEU A 207 -14.84 -16.41 14.11
C LEU A 207 -15.63 -17.60 14.68
N THR A 208 -16.49 -18.22 13.87
CA THR A 208 -17.42 -19.28 14.31
C THR A 208 -16.86 -20.68 14.09
N SER A 209 -16.02 -20.87 13.07
CA SER A 209 -15.37 -22.14 12.74
C SER A 209 -13.97 -21.90 12.18
N LEU A 210 -13.07 -22.85 12.41
CA LEU A 210 -11.72 -22.81 11.85
C LEU A 210 -11.23 -24.24 11.62
N ASP A 211 -10.75 -24.53 10.42
CA ASP A 211 -10.12 -25.81 10.09
C ASP A 211 -8.60 -25.63 10.03
N VAL A 212 -7.91 -26.12 11.03
CA VAL A 212 -6.45 -26.17 11.14
C VAL A 212 -5.92 -27.61 11.05
N SER A 213 -6.74 -28.55 10.56
CA SER A 213 -6.35 -29.97 10.44
C SER A 213 -5.16 -30.22 9.53
N LYS A 214 -4.81 -29.26 8.67
CA LYS A 214 -3.63 -29.32 7.81
C LYS A 214 -2.37 -28.71 8.44
N PHE A 215 -2.49 -28.11 9.62
CA PHE A 215 -1.32 -27.55 10.29
C PHE A 215 -0.41 -28.67 10.80
N ASN A 216 0.85 -28.61 10.40
CA ASN A 216 1.91 -29.42 10.94
C ASN A 216 2.62 -28.62 12.04
N THR A 217 2.46 -29.01 13.29
CA THR A 217 3.02 -28.31 14.46
C THR A 217 4.31 -28.98 15.00
N VAL A 218 4.90 -29.94 14.27
CA VAL A 218 6.05 -30.71 14.74
C VAL A 218 7.27 -29.83 15.04
N ASN A 219 7.45 -28.72 14.30
CA ASN A 219 8.55 -27.78 14.48
C ASN A 219 8.17 -26.55 15.30
N VAL A 220 6.90 -26.44 15.74
CA VAL A 220 6.44 -25.30 16.52
C VAL A 220 6.95 -25.37 17.94
N THR A 221 7.73 -24.38 18.34
CA THR A 221 8.30 -24.25 19.71
C THR A 221 7.58 -23.18 20.54
N ASN A 222 6.76 -22.32 19.91
CA ASN A 222 6.04 -21.27 20.59
C ASN A 222 4.61 -21.15 20.05
N MET A 223 3.59 -21.53 20.87
CA MET A 223 2.18 -21.55 20.46
C MET A 223 1.22 -21.12 21.59
N PRO A 224 1.61 -20.35 22.60
CA PRO A 224 0.68 -19.95 23.64
C PRO A 224 -0.41 -19.05 23.08
N GLN A 225 -1.58 -19.13 23.69
CA GLN A 225 -2.72 -18.24 23.43
C GLN A 225 -3.25 -18.23 21.98
N MET A 226 -2.92 -19.25 21.15
CA MET A 226 -3.26 -19.27 19.71
C MET A 226 -4.74 -18.99 19.46
N PHE A 227 -5.66 -19.52 20.29
CA PHE A 227 -7.11 -19.34 20.17
C PHE A 227 -7.72 -18.60 21.37
N TYR A 228 -6.91 -17.90 22.17
CA TYR A 228 -7.40 -17.22 23.36
C TYR A 228 -8.43 -16.15 22.98
N LYS A 229 -9.54 -16.11 23.72
CA LYS A 229 -10.67 -15.22 23.46
C LYS A 229 -11.35 -15.37 22.08
N CYS A 230 -11.24 -16.49 21.39
CA CYS A 230 -12.11 -16.81 20.25
C CYS A 230 -13.48 -17.24 20.77
N SER A 231 -14.27 -16.31 21.32
CA SER A 231 -15.46 -16.61 22.13
C SER A 231 -16.64 -17.22 21.38
N THR A 232 -16.69 -17.05 20.04
CA THR A 232 -17.74 -17.63 19.18
C THR A 232 -17.29 -18.89 18.45
N LEU A 233 -16.04 -19.31 18.63
CA LEU A 233 -15.49 -20.50 17.96
C LEU A 233 -16.15 -21.78 18.55
N THR A 234 -17.09 -22.32 17.79
CA THR A 234 -17.82 -23.55 18.19
C THR A 234 -17.32 -24.80 17.48
N SER A 235 -16.55 -24.67 16.41
CA SER A 235 -15.95 -25.75 15.65
C SER A 235 -14.48 -25.45 15.37
N LEU A 236 -13.62 -26.28 15.95
CA LEU A 236 -12.17 -26.26 15.73
C LEU A 236 -11.71 -27.67 15.33
N ASN A 237 -11.10 -27.82 14.17
CA ASN A 237 -10.50 -29.07 13.73
C ASN A 237 -8.98 -28.98 13.89
N ASP A 238 -8.46 -29.50 14.99
CA ASP A 238 -7.05 -29.47 15.40
C ASP A 238 -6.41 -30.87 15.45
N THR A 239 -6.95 -31.83 14.70
CA THR A 239 -6.60 -33.29 14.80
C THR A 239 -5.11 -33.60 14.61
N ASN A 240 -4.35 -32.72 13.97
CA ASN A 240 -2.91 -32.90 13.69
C ASN A 240 -2.00 -32.06 14.59
N PHE A 241 -2.54 -31.41 15.62
CA PHE A 241 -1.69 -30.65 16.54
C PHE A 241 -0.83 -31.57 17.39
N ASN A 242 0.48 -31.40 17.30
CA ASN A 242 1.41 -32.01 18.26
C ASN A 242 1.58 -31.01 19.43
N THR A 243 1.02 -31.40 20.60
CA THR A 243 1.07 -30.56 21.81
C THR A 243 2.13 -31.05 22.80
N MET A 244 3.03 -31.98 22.37
CA MET A 244 4.02 -32.61 23.25
C MET A 244 5.36 -31.86 23.34
N ASN A 245 5.44 -30.62 22.86
CA ASN A 245 6.63 -29.75 22.99
C ASN A 245 6.47 -28.73 24.09
#